data_4f22b8af451d59a07308de98df299e15
#
_entry.id   4f22b8af451d59a07308de98df299e15
#
_cell.length_a   1.000
_cell.length_b   1.000
_cell.length_c   1.000
_cell.angle_alpha   90.00
_cell.angle_beta   90.00
_cell.angle_gamma   90.00
#
_symmetry.space_group_name_H-M   'P 1'
#
loop_
_entity.id
_entity.type
_entity.pdbx_description
1 polymer ?
#
loop_
_entity_poly.entity_id
_entity_poly.type
_entity_poly.pdbx_seq_one_letter_code
_entity_poly.pdbx_strand_id
1 'polypeptide(L)'
;DTRILASLPTMKYALKQNAAVMVCSHLGRPSEGLYEEKYSLSPVRNYLEVCLGRKIKLIRNWFGESVNIKPGELVILENSRFVKGEASNDPEVAKTLSGMFDVYINDAFATAHRKEMTIHQLPMNSSIKGCGFLFKKEIDSLREVLGSPRNQTLAIIGGAKVSTKLKLFDVLSEKVKCIIAGGGLANTFLKATGYEIGNSMYEEMFIDSAKKIIEKAKSLNTKLILPTDVCVSSDITQELNSRIVKLDHINVDDVILDFGPETMRIISKEVNEANKILWNGPLGVFEKDAFSYGTRSLAELIKDAPGYTIAGGGDTIAAINKFIDVDMVDYVSTGGGAFMEFFEKNGNIPAIEALNPEFCA
;
A
#
# COMPACT_ATOMS: atom_id res chain seq x y z
N ASP A 1 9.68 -11.40 3.97
CA ASP A 1 10.57 -11.88 2.88
C ASP A 1 10.24 -11.23 1.53
N THR A 2 8.97 -10.98 1.23
CA THR A 2 8.49 -10.48 -0.08
C THR A 2 9.25 -9.23 -0.56
N ARG A 3 9.44 -8.23 0.30
CA ARG A 3 10.16 -7.00 -0.06
C ARG A 3 11.64 -7.23 -0.38
N ILE A 4 12.29 -8.13 0.36
CA ILE A 4 13.69 -8.49 0.11
C ILE A 4 13.80 -9.21 -1.23
N LEU A 5 12.92 -10.19 -1.48
CA LEU A 5 12.89 -10.91 -2.75
C LEU A 5 12.64 -9.98 -3.94
N ALA A 6 11.73 -9.01 -3.79
CA ALA A 6 11.40 -8.05 -4.83
C ALA A 6 12.57 -7.09 -5.17
N SER A 7 13.49 -6.81 -4.22
CA SER A 7 14.67 -5.96 -4.44
C SER A 7 15.89 -6.71 -5.00
N LEU A 8 15.88 -8.07 -5.00
CA LEU A 8 17.00 -8.87 -5.50
C LEU A 8 17.38 -8.58 -6.97
N PRO A 9 16.45 -8.36 -7.92
CA PRO A 9 16.81 -8.08 -9.30
C PRO A 9 17.77 -6.90 -9.43
N THR A 10 17.53 -5.80 -8.72
CA THR A 10 18.40 -4.61 -8.73
C THR A 10 19.79 -4.93 -8.18
N MET A 11 19.87 -5.62 -7.05
CA MET A 11 21.14 -6.02 -6.44
C MET A 11 21.93 -6.96 -7.38
N LYS A 12 21.28 -7.97 -7.95
CA LYS A 12 21.89 -8.91 -8.91
C LYS A 12 22.40 -8.19 -10.16
N TYR A 13 21.64 -7.23 -10.68
CA TYR A 13 22.03 -6.45 -11.82
C TYR A 13 23.29 -5.62 -11.52
N ALA A 14 23.34 -4.89 -10.41
CA ALA A 14 24.48 -4.10 -10.00
C ALA A 14 25.75 -4.97 -9.83
N LEU A 15 25.60 -6.12 -9.16
CA LEU A 15 26.71 -7.07 -9.02
C LEU A 15 27.19 -7.63 -10.36
N LYS A 16 26.30 -7.90 -11.30
CA LYS A 16 26.64 -8.35 -12.67
C LYS A 16 27.44 -7.29 -13.45
N GLN A 17 27.19 -6.01 -13.16
CA GLN A 17 27.96 -4.89 -13.68
C GLN A 17 29.31 -4.65 -12.94
N ASN A 18 29.69 -5.57 -12.06
CA ASN A 18 30.89 -5.47 -11.21
C ASN A 18 30.91 -4.24 -10.29
N ALA A 19 29.74 -3.70 -9.93
CA ALA A 19 29.65 -2.60 -8.97
C ALA A 19 29.97 -3.06 -7.54
N ALA A 20 30.57 -2.15 -6.75
CA ALA A 20 30.63 -2.27 -5.29
C ALA A 20 29.28 -1.80 -4.72
N VAL A 21 28.53 -2.69 -4.06
CA VAL A 21 27.14 -2.44 -3.66
C VAL A 21 27.01 -2.27 -2.15
N MET A 22 26.54 -1.11 -1.71
CA MET A 22 26.11 -0.84 -0.34
C MET A 22 24.60 -0.89 -0.26
N VAL A 23 24.05 -1.83 0.49
CA VAL A 23 22.62 -1.90 0.74
C VAL A 23 22.28 -1.18 2.03
N CYS A 24 21.48 -0.11 1.93
CA CYS A 24 20.94 0.63 3.06
C CYS A 24 19.48 0.23 3.26
N SER A 25 19.08 -0.06 4.49
CA SER A 25 17.70 -0.42 4.83
C SER A 25 17.41 -0.11 6.30
N HIS A 26 16.16 -0.36 6.72
CA HIS A 26 15.76 -0.16 8.12
C HIS A 26 14.88 -1.31 8.62
N LEU A 27 14.85 -1.46 9.94
CA LEU A 27 13.98 -2.40 10.65
C LEU A 27 13.41 -1.73 11.91
N GLY A 28 12.09 -1.82 12.10
CA GLY A 28 11.41 -1.28 13.28
C GLY A 28 11.49 0.25 13.40
N ARG A 29 11.38 0.73 14.62
CA ARG A 29 11.43 2.16 14.97
C ARG A 29 12.32 2.37 16.19
N PRO A 30 13.65 2.22 16.05
CA PRO A 30 14.59 2.49 17.14
C PRO A 30 14.68 4.00 17.44
N SER A 31 15.26 4.34 18.58
CA SER A 31 15.70 5.70 18.86
C SER A 31 17.00 6.00 18.11
N GLU A 32 17.07 7.15 17.46
CA GLU A 32 18.28 7.60 16.75
C GLU A 32 19.48 7.71 17.70
N GLY A 33 20.64 7.31 17.22
CA GLY A 33 21.89 7.32 17.97
C GLY A 33 22.05 6.19 19.00
N LEU A 34 21.06 5.29 19.13
CA LEU A 34 21.12 4.16 20.05
C LEU A 34 21.03 2.84 19.28
N TYR A 35 22.05 1.99 19.43
CA TYR A 35 22.01 0.65 18.87
C TYR A 35 21.17 -0.26 19.78
N GLU A 36 20.20 -0.96 19.17
CA GLU A 36 19.40 -2.00 19.83
C GLU A 36 19.41 -3.26 18.96
N GLU A 37 19.92 -4.38 19.51
CA GLU A 37 20.09 -5.65 18.79
C GLU A 37 18.79 -6.14 18.11
N LYS A 38 17.62 -5.93 18.74
CA LYS A 38 16.30 -6.32 18.19
C LYS A 38 15.96 -5.61 16.86
N TYR A 39 16.63 -4.49 16.55
CA TYR A 39 16.47 -3.73 15.32
C TYR A 39 17.65 -3.85 14.37
N SER A 40 18.62 -4.75 14.68
CA SER A 40 19.74 -5.03 13.79
C SER A 40 19.29 -5.66 12.49
N LEU A 41 19.94 -5.31 11.40
CA LEU A 41 19.74 -5.92 10.08
C LEU A 41 20.45 -7.28 9.92
N SER A 42 21.00 -7.86 11.00
CA SER A 42 21.60 -9.20 10.97
C SER A 42 20.69 -10.28 10.37
N PRO A 43 19.38 -10.36 10.69
CA PRO A 43 18.47 -11.32 10.06
C PRO A 43 18.30 -11.07 8.56
N VAL A 44 18.24 -9.80 8.13
CA VAL A 44 18.14 -9.42 6.71
C VAL A 44 19.41 -9.84 5.97
N ARG A 45 20.58 -9.60 6.55
CA ARG A 45 21.86 -10.05 6.00
C ARG A 45 21.90 -11.56 5.81
N ASN A 46 21.51 -12.33 6.83
CA ASN A 46 21.48 -13.80 6.76
C ASN A 46 20.57 -14.30 5.63
N TYR A 47 19.39 -13.69 5.48
CA TYR A 47 18.45 -14.04 4.42
C TYR A 47 19.01 -13.71 3.03
N LEU A 48 19.64 -12.55 2.87
CA LEU A 48 20.29 -12.17 1.61
C LEU A 48 21.50 -13.06 1.26
N GLU A 49 22.27 -13.54 2.25
CA GLU A 49 23.34 -14.52 2.02
C GLU A 49 22.79 -15.80 1.37
N VAL A 50 21.64 -16.29 1.84
CA VAL A 50 20.97 -17.47 1.26
C VAL A 50 20.48 -17.16 -0.16
N CYS A 51 19.81 -16.02 -0.37
CA CYS A 51 19.25 -15.64 -1.67
C CYS A 51 20.30 -15.38 -2.76
N LEU A 52 21.47 -14.88 -2.37
CA LEU A 52 22.56 -14.52 -3.28
C LEU A 52 23.67 -15.60 -3.35
N GLY A 53 23.62 -16.62 -2.49
CA GLY A 53 24.60 -17.72 -2.45
C GLY A 53 26.03 -17.24 -2.10
N ARG A 54 26.16 -16.15 -1.31
CA ARG A 54 27.45 -15.55 -1.00
C ARG A 54 27.47 -14.94 0.40
N LYS A 55 28.67 -14.85 1.00
CA LYS A 55 28.85 -14.16 2.28
C LYS A 55 28.71 -12.64 2.12
N ILE A 56 28.00 -12.01 3.07
CA ILE A 56 27.70 -10.59 3.08
C ILE A 56 28.12 -9.99 4.43
N LYS A 57 28.91 -8.95 4.39
CA LYS A 57 29.32 -8.21 5.59
C LYS A 57 28.19 -7.27 6.05
N LEU A 58 27.91 -7.23 7.35
CA LEU A 58 27.12 -6.19 7.99
C LEU A 58 28.07 -5.15 8.59
N ILE A 59 27.98 -3.91 8.11
CA ILE A 59 28.83 -2.80 8.55
C ILE A 59 28.08 -2.02 9.63
N ARG A 60 28.51 -2.14 10.88
CA ARG A 60 27.79 -1.54 12.03
C ARG A 60 28.03 -0.03 12.13
N ASN A 61 29.28 0.41 12.09
CA ASN A 61 29.67 1.81 12.26
C ASN A 61 29.98 2.43 10.89
N TRP A 62 29.00 2.46 10.02
CA TRP A 62 29.20 2.93 8.65
C TRP A 62 29.05 4.45 8.49
N PHE A 63 28.42 5.14 9.45
CA PHE A 63 28.23 6.57 9.40
C PHE A 63 29.50 7.30 9.79
N GLY A 64 30.08 8.12 8.88
CA GLY A 64 31.28 8.88 9.10
C GLY A 64 32.61 8.10 8.98
N GLU A 65 32.54 6.81 8.66
CA GLU A 65 33.71 5.97 8.41
C GLU A 65 33.81 5.57 6.93
N SER A 66 35.05 5.37 6.44
CA SER A 66 35.23 4.86 5.07
C SER A 66 34.84 3.38 5.00
N VAL A 67 33.82 3.07 4.21
CA VAL A 67 33.44 1.69 3.95
C VAL A 67 34.19 1.17 2.72
N ASN A 68 35.21 0.33 2.95
CA ASN A 68 36.01 -0.22 1.86
C ASN A 68 35.34 -1.46 1.27
N ILE A 69 34.84 -1.35 0.02
CA ILE A 69 34.18 -2.40 -0.74
C ILE A 69 34.86 -2.54 -2.09
N LYS A 70 35.12 -3.78 -2.49
CA LYS A 70 35.72 -4.06 -3.81
C LYS A 70 34.61 -4.17 -4.90
N PRO A 71 34.96 -3.89 -6.15
CA PRO A 71 34.09 -4.19 -7.28
C PRO A 71 33.56 -5.64 -7.23
N GLY A 72 32.25 -5.82 -7.45
CA GLY A 72 31.58 -7.11 -7.36
C GLY A 72 31.24 -7.59 -5.94
N GLU A 73 31.60 -6.84 -4.90
CA GLU A 73 31.19 -7.12 -3.51
C GLU A 73 29.85 -6.43 -3.18
N LEU A 74 29.11 -7.04 -2.24
CA LEU A 74 27.94 -6.45 -1.63
C LEU A 74 28.07 -6.47 -0.12
N VAL A 75 27.77 -5.34 0.53
CA VAL A 75 27.68 -5.22 1.98
C VAL A 75 26.33 -4.65 2.37
N ILE A 76 25.89 -4.92 3.59
CA ILE A 76 24.73 -4.27 4.20
C ILE A 76 25.23 -3.28 5.25
N LEU A 77 24.71 -2.07 5.19
CA LEU A 77 24.89 -1.08 6.24
C LEU A 77 23.90 -1.38 7.37
N GLU A 78 24.30 -1.24 8.62
CA GLU A 78 23.39 -1.41 9.75
C GLU A 78 22.26 -0.38 9.69
N ASN A 79 21.13 -0.68 10.29
CA ASN A 79 19.86 0.02 10.26
C ASN A 79 20.00 1.55 10.18
N SER A 80 19.57 2.15 9.06
CA SER A 80 19.66 3.59 8.84
C SER A 80 18.98 4.42 9.93
N ARG A 81 17.96 3.87 10.59
CA ARG A 81 17.25 4.53 11.69
C ARG A 81 18.05 4.64 13.01
N PHE A 82 19.22 4.05 13.08
CA PHE A 82 20.16 4.36 14.16
C PHE A 82 20.94 5.66 13.91
N VAL A 83 20.97 6.16 12.67
CA VAL A 83 21.68 7.39 12.32
C VAL A 83 20.87 8.60 12.80
N LYS A 84 21.53 9.49 13.56
CA LYS A 84 20.93 10.78 13.94
C LYS A 84 20.71 11.63 12.68
N GLY A 85 19.51 12.16 12.53
CA GLY A 85 19.14 12.95 11.37
C GLY A 85 18.37 12.18 10.30
N GLU A 86 18.22 10.86 10.42
CA GLU A 86 17.43 10.06 9.47
C GLU A 86 15.97 10.51 9.46
N ALA A 87 15.31 10.50 10.62
CA ALA A 87 13.89 10.86 10.73
C ALA A 87 13.63 12.35 10.51
N SER A 88 14.56 13.22 10.89
CA SER A 88 14.46 14.67 10.68
C SER A 88 14.78 15.10 9.26
N ASN A 89 15.19 14.17 8.39
CA ASN A 89 15.56 14.49 7.00
C ASN A 89 16.71 15.51 6.91
N ASP A 90 17.79 15.30 7.68
CA ASP A 90 18.87 16.24 7.88
C ASP A 90 19.74 16.40 6.61
N PRO A 91 19.85 17.61 6.03
CA PRO A 91 20.60 17.84 4.80
C PRO A 91 22.13 17.76 4.99
N GLU A 92 22.67 18.11 6.15
CA GLU A 92 24.12 18.06 6.40
C GLU A 92 24.59 16.61 6.56
N VAL A 93 23.78 15.79 7.24
CA VAL A 93 23.99 14.34 7.33
C VAL A 93 23.93 13.71 5.94
N ALA A 94 22.94 14.05 5.14
CA ALA A 94 22.79 13.58 3.75
C ALA A 94 24.00 13.96 2.88
N LYS A 95 24.46 15.20 2.98
CA LYS A 95 25.64 15.69 2.25
C LYS A 95 26.91 14.91 2.61
N THR A 96 27.10 14.61 3.89
CA THR A 96 28.22 13.77 4.34
C THR A 96 28.14 12.37 3.75
N LEU A 97 26.95 11.75 3.76
CA LEU A 97 26.75 10.40 3.24
C LEU A 97 26.85 10.32 1.71
N SER A 98 26.46 11.37 0.99
CA SER A 98 26.54 11.39 -0.49
C SER A 98 27.98 11.29 -1.00
N GLY A 99 28.97 11.60 -0.18
CA GLY A 99 30.39 11.39 -0.49
C GLY A 99 30.88 9.95 -0.38
N MET A 100 30.06 9.02 0.10
CA MET A 100 30.47 7.61 0.30
C MET A 100 30.24 6.72 -0.93
N PHE A 101 29.55 7.20 -1.96
CA PHE A 101 29.17 6.43 -3.15
C PHE A 101 29.07 7.32 -4.40
N ASP A 102 29.21 6.71 -5.57
CA ASP A 102 29.12 7.41 -6.85
C ASP A 102 27.67 7.49 -7.35
N VAL A 103 26.85 6.47 -7.06
CA VAL A 103 25.49 6.32 -7.59
C VAL A 103 24.52 5.96 -6.47
N TYR A 104 23.44 6.71 -6.36
CA TYR A 104 22.30 6.39 -5.49
C TYR A 104 21.17 5.69 -6.26
N ILE A 105 20.70 4.56 -5.75
CA ILE A 105 19.54 3.85 -6.32
C ILE A 105 18.48 3.66 -5.23
N ASN A 106 17.28 4.20 -5.46
CA ASN A 106 16.13 3.90 -4.60
C ASN A 106 15.36 2.69 -5.14
N ASP A 107 15.29 1.64 -4.35
CA ASP A 107 14.49 0.44 -4.67
C ASP A 107 13.53 0.05 -3.53
N ALA A 108 13.17 1.04 -2.69
CA ALA A 108 12.35 0.88 -1.49
C ALA A 108 11.02 1.65 -1.60
N PHE A 109 10.14 1.25 -2.52
CA PHE A 109 8.86 1.95 -2.74
C PHE A 109 7.99 2.03 -1.47
N ALA A 110 8.04 1.02 -0.60
CA ALA A 110 7.27 1.02 0.64
C ALA A 110 7.55 2.21 1.58
N THR A 111 8.69 2.88 1.43
CA THR A 111 9.08 4.06 2.19
C THR A 111 9.01 5.36 1.39
N ALA A 112 8.68 5.30 0.11
CA ALA A 112 8.73 6.41 -0.84
C ALA A 112 7.92 7.65 -0.43
N HIS A 113 6.89 7.46 0.40
CA HIS A 113 6.02 8.51 0.93
C HIS A 113 6.64 9.29 2.10
N ARG A 114 7.78 8.85 2.64
CA ARG A 114 8.41 9.45 3.83
C ARG A 114 9.50 10.44 3.45
N LYS A 115 9.53 11.56 4.14
CA LYS A 115 10.65 12.52 4.08
C LYS A 115 11.71 12.13 5.12
N GLU A 116 12.26 10.89 5.03
CA GLU A 116 13.41 10.45 5.79
C GLU A 116 14.68 10.76 4.99
N MET A 117 15.81 10.97 5.67
CA MET A 117 17.06 11.46 5.06
C MET A 117 17.56 10.55 3.93
N THR A 118 17.57 9.23 4.15
CA THR A 118 18.00 8.27 3.12
C THR A 118 17.06 8.20 1.91
N ILE A 119 15.80 8.65 2.04
CA ILE A 119 14.77 8.60 0.98
C ILE A 119 14.69 9.93 0.22
N HIS A 120 14.93 11.06 0.89
CA HIS A 120 14.69 12.38 0.33
C HIS A 120 15.98 13.22 0.21
N GLN A 121 16.62 13.61 1.30
CA GLN A 121 17.82 14.48 1.23
C GLN A 121 19.02 13.78 0.60
N LEU A 122 19.23 12.50 0.86
CA LEU A 122 20.37 11.78 0.30
C LEU A 122 20.35 11.76 -1.23
N PRO A 123 19.27 11.35 -1.92
CA PRO A 123 19.22 11.46 -3.38
C PRO A 123 19.26 12.91 -3.89
N MET A 124 18.75 13.90 -3.14
CA MET A 124 18.87 15.30 -3.55
C MET A 124 20.33 15.80 -3.55
N ASN A 125 21.16 15.26 -2.66
CA ASN A 125 22.60 15.57 -2.58
C ASN A 125 23.47 14.63 -3.42
N SER A 126 22.91 13.64 -4.10
CA SER A 126 23.63 12.67 -4.94
C SER A 126 23.72 13.16 -6.38
N SER A 127 24.93 13.13 -6.95
CA SER A 127 25.20 13.60 -8.33
C SER A 127 24.54 12.68 -9.37
N ILE A 128 24.65 11.35 -9.16
CA ILE A 128 24.02 10.35 -10.02
C ILE A 128 23.00 9.58 -9.16
N LYS A 129 21.77 9.57 -9.60
CA LYS A 129 20.66 8.95 -8.86
C LYS A 129 19.63 8.33 -9.81
N GLY A 130 18.94 7.30 -9.35
CA GLY A 130 17.91 6.63 -10.11
C GLY A 130 17.04 5.72 -9.26
N CYS A 131 16.09 5.06 -9.91
CA CYS A 131 15.28 4.02 -9.28
C CYS A 131 15.75 2.62 -9.68
N GLY A 132 15.58 1.67 -8.76
CA GLY A 132 15.77 0.26 -9.05
C GLY A 132 14.55 -0.36 -9.74
N PHE A 133 14.67 -1.63 -10.11
CA PHE A 133 13.62 -2.33 -10.88
C PHE A 133 12.30 -2.47 -10.12
N LEU A 134 12.36 -2.73 -8.80
CA LEU A 134 11.15 -2.78 -7.97
C LEU A 134 10.46 -1.41 -7.96
N PHE A 135 11.21 -0.36 -7.65
CA PHE A 135 10.66 1.00 -7.57
C PHE A 135 10.05 1.45 -8.89
N LYS A 136 10.74 1.19 -10.01
CA LYS A 136 10.21 1.50 -11.34
C LYS A 136 8.92 0.73 -11.63
N LYS A 137 8.90 -0.58 -11.37
CA LYS A 137 7.71 -1.41 -11.59
C LYS A 137 6.51 -0.93 -10.78
N GLU A 138 6.73 -0.52 -9.51
CA GLU A 138 5.69 0.08 -8.66
C GLU A 138 5.12 1.34 -9.31
N ILE A 139 5.98 2.29 -9.70
CA ILE A 139 5.54 3.55 -10.30
C ILE A 139 4.82 3.32 -11.63
N ASP A 140 5.36 2.49 -12.50
CA ASP A 140 4.76 2.20 -13.80
C ASP A 140 3.35 1.63 -13.64
N SER A 141 3.18 0.65 -12.73
CA SER A 141 1.89 0.03 -12.45
C SER A 141 0.87 1.02 -11.86
N LEU A 142 1.31 1.90 -10.97
CA LEU A 142 0.44 2.92 -10.36
C LEU A 142 0.06 4.01 -11.37
N ARG A 143 1.01 4.44 -12.20
CA ARG A 143 0.77 5.41 -13.29
C ARG A 143 -0.17 4.87 -14.35
N GLU A 144 -0.14 3.56 -14.62
CA GLU A 144 -1.06 2.89 -15.53
C GLU A 144 -2.53 3.11 -15.13
N VAL A 145 -2.81 3.13 -13.82
CA VAL A 145 -4.14 3.43 -13.30
C VAL A 145 -4.43 4.93 -13.27
N LEU A 146 -3.48 5.77 -12.79
CA LEU A 146 -3.67 7.22 -12.71
C LEU A 146 -3.83 7.89 -14.08
N GLY A 147 -3.13 7.39 -15.09
CA GLY A 147 -3.17 7.91 -16.48
C GLY A 147 -4.34 7.39 -17.30
N SER A 148 -5.11 6.44 -16.76
CA SER A 148 -6.22 5.82 -17.49
C SER A 148 -7.41 6.77 -17.61
N PRO A 149 -8.21 6.67 -18.70
CA PRO A 149 -9.45 7.40 -18.83
C PRO A 149 -10.39 7.13 -17.66
N ARG A 150 -10.92 8.18 -17.06
CA ARG A 150 -11.81 8.10 -15.89
C ARG A 150 -12.97 7.12 -16.05
N ASN A 151 -13.59 7.12 -17.22
CA ASN A 151 -14.76 6.27 -17.54
C ASN A 151 -14.44 4.77 -17.65
N GLN A 152 -13.17 4.38 -17.52
CA GLN A 152 -12.69 3.01 -17.62
C GLN A 152 -12.10 2.48 -16.31
N THR A 153 -12.04 3.31 -15.26
CA THR A 153 -11.38 2.98 -14.00
C THR A 153 -12.38 2.76 -12.89
N LEU A 154 -12.21 1.67 -12.16
CA LEU A 154 -12.93 1.28 -10.94
C LEU A 154 -11.99 1.32 -9.74
N ALA A 155 -12.42 1.90 -8.63
CA ALA A 155 -11.72 1.81 -7.36
C ALA A 155 -12.56 1.05 -6.32
N ILE A 156 -11.95 0.11 -5.61
CA ILE A 156 -12.54 -0.66 -4.52
C ILE A 156 -11.77 -0.31 -3.26
N ILE A 157 -12.42 0.39 -2.34
CA ILE A 157 -11.80 0.93 -1.13
C ILE A 157 -12.51 0.35 0.09
N GLY A 158 -11.88 -0.60 0.73
CA GLY A 158 -12.37 -1.23 1.96
C GLY A 158 -11.53 -0.85 3.18
N GLY A 159 -11.93 -1.35 4.35
CA GLY A 159 -11.21 -1.17 5.60
C GLY A 159 -12.08 -0.71 6.74
N ALA A 160 -11.50 -0.58 7.95
CA ALA A 160 -12.26 -0.32 9.17
C ALA A 160 -12.66 1.16 9.33
N LYS A 161 -11.82 2.10 8.88
CA LYS A 161 -11.96 3.53 9.21
C LYS A 161 -11.95 4.42 7.97
N VAL A 162 -12.96 5.28 7.83
CA VAL A 162 -13.04 6.28 6.77
C VAL A 162 -11.98 7.37 6.91
N SER A 163 -11.64 7.77 8.14
CA SER A 163 -10.64 8.82 8.44
C SER A 163 -9.30 8.59 7.77
N THR A 164 -8.88 7.34 7.64
CA THR A 164 -7.59 6.98 7.03
C THR A 164 -7.60 7.04 5.51
N LYS A 165 -8.78 7.16 4.88
CA LYS A 165 -8.95 7.09 3.42
C LYS A 165 -9.72 8.25 2.81
N LEU A 166 -10.09 9.26 3.61
CA LEU A 166 -10.86 10.43 3.12
C LEU A 166 -10.19 11.12 1.93
N LYS A 167 -8.88 11.37 2.02
CA LYS A 167 -8.13 12.00 0.92
C LYS A 167 -8.12 11.13 -0.34
N LEU A 168 -8.00 9.81 -0.16
CA LEU A 168 -8.04 8.88 -1.27
C LEU A 168 -9.41 8.92 -1.98
N PHE A 169 -10.52 8.91 -1.22
CA PHE A 169 -11.86 9.07 -1.79
C PHE A 169 -12.02 10.40 -2.52
N ASP A 170 -11.52 11.49 -1.94
CA ASP A 170 -11.61 12.83 -2.52
C ASP A 170 -10.92 12.88 -3.90
N VAL A 171 -9.69 12.41 -3.98
CA VAL A 171 -8.92 12.38 -5.23
C VAL A 171 -9.50 11.38 -6.24
N LEU A 172 -9.86 10.17 -5.80
CA LEU A 172 -10.41 9.15 -6.70
C LEU A 172 -11.77 9.54 -7.25
N SER A 173 -12.57 10.34 -6.54
CA SER A 173 -13.84 10.87 -7.08
C SER A 173 -13.66 11.64 -8.38
N GLU A 174 -12.51 12.24 -8.60
CA GLU A 174 -12.16 12.95 -9.84
C GLU A 174 -11.56 12.04 -10.92
N LYS A 175 -11.01 10.89 -10.53
CA LYS A 175 -10.16 10.04 -11.40
C LYS A 175 -10.85 8.77 -11.90
N VAL A 176 -11.93 8.33 -11.25
CA VAL A 176 -12.56 7.05 -11.59
C VAL A 176 -14.04 7.19 -11.96
N LYS A 177 -14.57 6.22 -12.73
CA LYS A 177 -16.00 6.12 -13.04
C LYS A 177 -16.81 5.72 -11.82
N CYS A 178 -16.26 4.80 -11.01
CA CYS A 178 -16.97 4.17 -9.91
C CYS A 178 -16.03 3.92 -8.73
N ILE A 179 -16.54 4.15 -7.52
CA ILE A 179 -15.90 3.77 -6.26
C ILE A 179 -16.82 2.84 -5.50
N ILE A 180 -16.31 1.70 -5.07
CA ILE A 180 -16.96 0.79 -4.15
C ILE A 180 -16.40 1.03 -2.76
N ALA A 181 -17.24 1.41 -1.80
CA ALA A 181 -16.86 1.60 -0.41
C ALA A 181 -17.21 0.35 0.40
N GLY A 182 -16.21 -0.33 0.98
CA GLY A 182 -16.36 -1.59 1.69
C GLY A 182 -15.88 -1.58 3.14
N GLY A 183 -16.23 -2.62 3.88
CA GLY A 183 -15.84 -2.77 5.28
C GLY A 183 -16.48 -1.76 6.22
N GLY A 184 -15.89 -1.55 7.40
CA GLY A 184 -16.40 -0.62 8.41
C GLY A 184 -16.49 0.84 7.95
N LEU A 185 -15.67 1.24 6.97
CA LEU A 185 -15.78 2.59 6.40
C LEU A 185 -17.09 2.81 5.65
N ALA A 186 -17.69 1.76 5.03
CA ALA A 186 -18.99 1.83 4.39
C ALA A 186 -20.10 2.18 5.38
N ASN A 187 -19.98 1.76 6.65
CA ASN A 187 -20.96 2.08 7.69
C ASN A 187 -21.03 3.58 7.97
N THR A 188 -19.89 4.30 7.93
CA THR A 188 -19.89 5.76 8.07
C THR A 188 -20.63 6.44 6.90
N PHE A 189 -20.48 5.94 5.69
CA PHE A 189 -21.24 6.42 4.52
C PHE A 189 -22.73 6.08 4.62
N LEU A 190 -23.08 4.87 5.06
CA LEU A 190 -24.47 4.48 5.29
C LEU A 190 -25.14 5.39 6.33
N LYS A 191 -24.47 5.64 7.46
CA LYS A 191 -24.98 6.57 8.49
C LYS A 191 -25.11 7.99 7.95
N ALA A 192 -24.17 8.44 7.12
CA ALA A 192 -24.23 9.75 6.46
C ALA A 192 -25.41 9.89 5.49
N THR A 193 -25.89 8.79 4.93
CA THR A 193 -27.08 8.76 4.04
C THR A 193 -28.38 8.47 4.78
N GLY A 194 -28.34 8.34 6.13
CA GLY A 194 -29.53 8.22 6.97
C GLY A 194 -29.98 6.79 7.27
N TYR A 195 -29.19 5.78 6.89
CA TYR A 195 -29.52 4.40 7.26
C TYR A 195 -29.18 4.12 8.73
N GLU A 196 -30.01 3.30 9.36
CA GLU A 196 -29.67 2.68 10.63
C GLU A 196 -28.68 1.52 10.39
N ILE A 197 -27.64 1.47 11.22
CA ILE A 197 -26.54 0.51 11.07
C ILE A 197 -26.36 -0.36 12.32
N GLY A 198 -27.32 -0.32 13.25
CA GLY A 198 -27.29 -1.04 14.52
C GLY A 198 -26.04 -0.66 15.34
N ASN A 199 -25.41 -1.65 15.96
CA ASN A 199 -24.18 -1.50 16.75
C ASN A 199 -22.92 -1.55 15.89
N SER A 200 -23.04 -1.36 14.57
CA SER A 200 -21.90 -1.38 13.65
C SER A 200 -20.92 -0.25 13.96
N MET A 201 -19.62 -0.54 13.86
CA MET A 201 -18.57 0.47 13.99
C MET A 201 -18.69 1.52 12.88
N TYR A 202 -18.67 2.79 13.25
CA TYR A 202 -18.57 3.94 12.35
C TYR A 202 -17.79 5.07 13.00
N GLU A 203 -17.44 6.08 12.26
CA GLU A 203 -16.71 7.25 12.76
C GLU A 203 -17.61 8.49 12.75
N GLU A 204 -18.24 8.81 13.87
CA GLU A 204 -19.20 9.90 14.03
C GLU A 204 -18.64 11.25 13.60
N MET A 205 -17.40 11.57 13.96
CA MET A 205 -16.72 12.82 13.61
C MET A 205 -16.54 13.02 12.10
N PHE A 206 -16.68 11.94 11.29
CA PHE A 206 -16.46 11.97 9.85
C PHE A 206 -17.73 11.87 9.02
N ILE A 207 -18.93 11.88 9.65
CA ILE A 207 -20.22 11.84 8.94
C ILE A 207 -20.35 13.01 7.95
N ASP A 208 -20.02 14.24 8.38
CA ASP A 208 -20.11 15.41 7.49
C ASP A 208 -19.07 15.37 6.36
N SER A 209 -17.91 14.79 6.61
CA SER A 209 -16.92 14.55 5.56
C SER A 209 -17.40 13.50 4.56
N ALA A 210 -18.05 12.42 5.03
CA ALA A 210 -18.66 11.41 4.18
C ALA A 210 -19.79 12.01 3.31
N LYS A 211 -20.66 12.89 3.85
CA LYS A 211 -21.67 13.63 3.09
C LYS A 211 -21.04 14.46 1.97
N LYS A 212 -19.99 15.23 2.27
CA LYS A 212 -19.26 16.03 1.26
C LYS A 212 -18.70 15.18 0.14
N ILE A 213 -18.13 13.99 0.46
CA ILE A 213 -17.62 13.04 -0.54
C ILE A 213 -18.76 12.52 -1.42
N ILE A 214 -19.91 12.17 -0.83
CA ILE A 214 -21.09 11.71 -1.60
C ILE A 214 -21.57 12.81 -2.55
N GLU A 215 -21.69 14.04 -2.07
CA GLU A 215 -22.08 15.21 -2.88
C GLU A 215 -21.08 15.49 -4.01
N LYS A 216 -19.78 15.44 -3.70
CA LYS A 216 -18.71 15.61 -4.68
C LYS A 216 -18.76 14.50 -5.75
N ALA A 217 -18.86 13.23 -5.34
CA ALA A 217 -18.98 12.12 -6.27
C ALA A 217 -20.19 12.31 -7.20
N LYS A 218 -21.34 12.70 -6.65
CA LYS A 218 -22.56 13.00 -7.42
C LYS A 218 -22.35 14.16 -8.39
N SER A 219 -21.75 15.27 -7.97
CA SER A 219 -21.49 16.44 -8.82
C SER A 219 -20.55 16.12 -9.97
N LEU A 220 -19.60 15.22 -9.74
CA LEU A 220 -18.64 14.73 -10.73
C LEU A 220 -19.17 13.57 -11.58
N ASN A 221 -20.38 13.10 -11.34
CA ASN A 221 -20.94 11.91 -11.97
C ASN A 221 -20.10 10.64 -11.75
N THR A 222 -19.48 10.54 -10.57
CA THR A 222 -18.78 9.33 -10.10
C THR A 222 -19.77 8.49 -9.33
N LYS A 223 -19.94 7.24 -9.74
CA LYS A 223 -20.80 6.29 -9.04
C LYS A 223 -20.15 5.87 -7.72
N LEU A 224 -20.78 6.15 -6.59
CA LEU A 224 -20.39 5.60 -5.29
C LEU A 224 -21.32 4.44 -4.94
N ILE A 225 -20.78 3.24 -4.87
CA ILE A 225 -21.50 2.03 -4.50
C ILE A 225 -21.31 1.79 -3.00
N LEU A 226 -22.43 1.80 -2.28
CA LEU A 226 -22.58 1.33 -0.92
C LEU A 226 -23.33 0.01 -0.94
N PRO A 227 -23.23 -0.84 0.09
CA PRO A 227 -23.99 -2.08 0.13
C PRO A 227 -25.51 -1.81 0.12
N THR A 228 -26.26 -2.69 -0.50
CA THR A 228 -27.75 -2.70 -0.51
C THR A 228 -28.30 -3.79 0.38
N ASP A 229 -27.51 -4.84 0.59
CA ASP A 229 -27.74 -5.92 1.54
C ASP A 229 -26.42 -6.28 2.23
N VAL A 230 -26.51 -6.74 3.46
CA VAL A 230 -25.37 -6.96 4.33
C VAL A 230 -25.52 -8.27 5.12
N CYS A 231 -24.38 -8.85 5.49
CA CYS A 231 -24.33 -9.91 6.47
C CYS A 231 -24.16 -9.29 7.85
N VAL A 232 -25.09 -9.59 8.75
CA VAL A 232 -25.10 -9.07 10.12
C VAL A 232 -25.07 -10.20 11.15
N SER A 233 -24.53 -9.90 12.32
CA SER A 233 -24.65 -10.71 13.54
C SER A 233 -24.67 -9.78 14.75
N SER A 234 -25.30 -10.20 15.85
CA SER A 234 -25.23 -9.43 17.11
C SER A 234 -23.87 -9.52 17.79
N ASP A 235 -23.09 -10.53 17.48
CA ASP A 235 -21.74 -10.74 18.02
C ASP A 235 -20.82 -11.34 16.94
N ILE A 236 -19.69 -10.69 16.70
CA ILE A 236 -18.66 -11.14 15.77
C ILE A 236 -18.07 -12.53 16.12
N THR A 237 -18.20 -12.96 17.37
CA THR A 237 -17.73 -14.27 17.82
C THR A 237 -18.72 -15.39 17.56
N GLN A 238 -20.02 -15.06 17.33
CA GLN A 238 -21.09 -16.01 17.09
C GLN A 238 -21.39 -16.17 15.60
N GLU A 239 -20.51 -16.83 14.88
CA GLU A 239 -20.59 -16.99 13.42
C GLU A 239 -21.88 -17.67 12.95
N LEU A 240 -22.44 -18.59 13.75
CA LEU A 240 -23.67 -19.34 13.43
C LEU A 240 -24.93 -18.47 13.44
N ASN A 241 -24.90 -17.30 14.05
CA ASN A 241 -26.04 -16.38 14.14
C ASN A 241 -26.03 -15.32 13.00
N SER A 242 -25.16 -15.49 12.02
CA SER A 242 -25.11 -14.59 10.88
C SER A 242 -26.33 -14.70 9.98
N ARG A 243 -26.81 -13.59 9.45
CA ARG A 243 -27.92 -13.53 8.50
C ARG A 243 -27.74 -12.42 7.48
N ILE A 244 -28.27 -12.62 6.29
CA ILE A 244 -28.29 -11.60 5.24
C ILE A 244 -29.57 -10.79 5.37
N VAL A 245 -29.43 -9.47 5.40
CA VAL A 245 -30.57 -8.54 5.50
C VAL A 245 -30.39 -7.35 4.54
N LYS A 246 -31.49 -6.75 4.12
CA LYS A 246 -31.49 -5.43 3.48
C LYS A 246 -31.23 -4.34 4.53
N LEU A 247 -30.77 -3.20 4.11
CA LEU A 247 -30.39 -2.10 5.02
C LEU A 247 -31.54 -1.62 5.92
N ASP A 248 -32.78 -1.65 5.43
CA ASP A 248 -33.99 -1.29 6.18
C ASP A 248 -34.44 -2.34 7.21
N HIS A 249 -33.80 -3.50 7.23
CA HIS A 249 -34.08 -4.60 8.16
C HIS A 249 -32.93 -4.87 9.15
N ILE A 250 -32.02 -3.93 9.30
CA ILE A 250 -30.95 -4.00 10.33
C ILE A 250 -31.57 -3.68 11.69
N ASN A 251 -31.39 -4.58 12.65
CA ASN A 251 -31.85 -4.37 14.03
C ASN A 251 -30.84 -3.53 14.84
N VAL A 252 -31.29 -2.99 15.96
CA VAL A 252 -30.46 -2.15 16.84
C VAL A 252 -29.21 -2.88 17.37
N ASP A 253 -29.32 -4.18 17.62
CA ASP A 253 -28.22 -5.00 18.14
C ASP A 253 -27.32 -5.62 17.04
N ASP A 254 -27.65 -5.40 15.78
CA ASP A 254 -26.88 -5.95 14.67
C ASP A 254 -25.56 -5.21 14.45
N VAL A 255 -24.53 -5.95 14.07
CA VAL A 255 -23.27 -5.44 13.55
C VAL A 255 -23.12 -5.88 12.11
N ILE A 256 -22.90 -4.94 11.20
CA ILE A 256 -22.58 -5.22 9.79
C ILE A 256 -21.16 -5.78 9.73
N LEU A 257 -21.03 -7.00 9.20
CA LEU A 257 -19.77 -7.74 9.17
C LEU A 257 -19.29 -8.10 7.77
N ASP A 258 -20.20 -8.11 6.77
CA ASP A 258 -19.84 -8.36 5.37
C ASP A 258 -20.95 -7.86 4.43
N PHE A 259 -20.72 -7.94 3.12
CA PHE A 259 -21.70 -7.62 2.09
C PHE A 259 -22.56 -8.83 1.75
N GLY A 260 -23.80 -8.56 1.33
CA GLY A 260 -24.73 -9.57 0.86
C GLY A 260 -24.64 -9.83 -0.65
N PRO A 261 -25.34 -10.87 -1.14
CA PRO A 261 -25.26 -11.32 -2.53
C PRO A 261 -25.82 -10.32 -3.55
N GLU A 262 -26.82 -9.50 -3.19
CA GLU A 262 -27.34 -8.49 -4.09
C GLU A 262 -26.33 -7.38 -4.34
N THR A 263 -25.64 -6.94 -3.29
CA THR A 263 -24.51 -6.00 -3.39
C THR A 263 -23.41 -6.57 -4.28
N MET A 264 -23.05 -7.84 -4.09
CA MET A 264 -22.02 -8.48 -4.90
C MET A 264 -22.40 -8.61 -6.37
N ARG A 265 -23.69 -8.78 -6.69
CA ARG A 265 -24.19 -8.77 -8.08
C ARG A 265 -24.01 -7.40 -8.75
N ILE A 266 -24.20 -6.31 -7.99
CA ILE A 266 -23.97 -4.95 -8.48
C ILE A 266 -22.47 -4.74 -8.71
N ILE A 267 -21.61 -5.16 -7.78
CA ILE A 267 -20.15 -5.07 -7.86
C ILE A 267 -19.61 -5.86 -9.06
N SER A 268 -20.11 -7.08 -9.27
CA SER A 268 -19.71 -7.94 -10.40
C SER A 268 -19.90 -7.24 -11.75
N LYS A 269 -21.00 -6.52 -11.92
CA LYS A 269 -21.24 -5.76 -13.16
C LYS A 269 -20.13 -4.70 -13.39
N GLU A 270 -19.82 -3.91 -12.37
CA GLU A 270 -18.81 -2.85 -12.50
C GLU A 270 -17.39 -3.41 -12.72
N VAL A 271 -17.05 -4.54 -12.05
CA VAL A 271 -15.76 -5.22 -12.26
C VAL A 271 -15.63 -5.71 -13.70
N ASN A 272 -16.68 -6.34 -14.25
CA ASN A 272 -16.66 -6.85 -15.62
C ASN A 272 -16.64 -5.75 -16.71
N GLU A 273 -17.10 -4.55 -16.39
CA GLU A 273 -17.08 -3.40 -17.32
C GLU A 273 -15.82 -2.53 -17.19
N ALA A 274 -14.98 -2.74 -16.16
CA ALA A 274 -13.82 -1.92 -15.89
C ALA A 274 -12.59 -2.38 -16.69
N ASN A 275 -11.86 -1.43 -17.28
CA ASN A 275 -10.58 -1.71 -17.93
C ASN A 275 -9.39 -1.62 -16.95
N LYS A 276 -9.56 -0.86 -15.86
CA LYS A 276 -8.57 -0.71 -14.78
C LYS A 276 -9.26 -0.82 -13.44
N ILE A 277 -8.71 -1.62 -12.56
CA ILE A 277 -9.27 -1.89 -11.23
C ILE A 277 -8.21 -1.66 -10.18
N LEU A 278 -8.52 -0.75 -9.26
CA LEU A 278 -7.73 -0.48 -8.06
C LEU A 278 -8.40 -1.14 -6.86
N TRP A 279 -7.73 -2.08 -6.20
CA TRP A 279 -8.25 -2.74 -5.00
C TRP A 279 -7.40 -2.44 -3.76
N ASN A 280 -8.02 -1.79 -2.76
CA ASN A 280 -7.39 -1.45 -1.49
C ASN A 280 -8.34 -1.68 -0.31
N GLY A 281 -8.30 -2.83 0.29
CA GLY A 281 -9.03 -3.24 1.49
C GLY A 281 -10.18 -4.20 1.25
N PRO A 282 -10.50 -5.03 2.25
CA PRO A 282 -11.58 -6.02 2.21
C PRO A 282 -12.97 -5.36 2.31
N LEU A 283 -14.00 -6.12 1.93
CA LEU A 283 -15.40 -5.70 2.02
C LEU A 283 -16.04 -6.07 3.36
N GLY A 284 -15.55 -7.10 4.02
CA GLY A 284 -16.04 -7.60 5.30
C GLY A 284 -14.93 -8.09 6.22
N VAL A 285 -15.31 -8.73 7.32
CA VAL A 285 -14.41 -9.36 8.31
C VAL A 285 -13.96 -10.72 7.78
N PHE A 286 -13.20 -10.70 6.71
CA PHE A 286 -12.84 -11.86 5.89
C PHE A 286 -11.98 -12.89 6.63
N GLU A 287 -11.39 -12.53 7.76
CA GLU A 287 -10.63 -13.43 8.63
C GLU A 287 -11.51 -14.56 9.17
N LYS A 288 -12.80 -14.29 9.35
CA LYS A 288 -13.83 -15.25 9.76
C LYS A 288 -14.64 -15.74 8.56
N ASP A 289 -14.78 -17.05 8.43
CA ASP A 289 -15.40 -17.66 7.26
C ASP A 289 -16.88 -17.26 7.08
N ALA A 290 -17.62 -17.11 8.16
CA ALA A 290 -19.02 -16.66 8.13
C ALA A 290 -19.19 -15.24 7.57
N PHE A 291 -18.16 -14.40 7.63
CA PHE A 291 -18.19 -12.98 7.22
C PHE A 291 -17.21 -12.70 6.07
N SER A 292 -16.86 -13.74 5.30
CA SER A 292 -15.86 -13.65 4.23
C SER A 292 -16.46 -13.67 2.82
N TYR A 293 -17.77 -13.85 2.68
CA TYR A 293 -18.43 -14.01 1.39
C TYR A 293 -18.16 -12.86 0.42
N GLY A 294 -18.35 -11.61 0.87
CA GLY A 294 -18.14 -10.43 0.05
C GLY A 294 -16.70 -10.30 -0.43
N THR A 295 -15.74 -10.45 0.49
CA THR A 295 -14.30 -10.35 0.14
C THR A 295 -13.85 -11.51 -0.72
N ARG A 296 -14.32 -12.75 -0.46
CA ARG A 296 -14.03 -13.94 -1.28
C ARG A 296 -14.58 -13.75 -2.69
N SER A 297 -15.85 -13.38 -2.81
CA SER A 297 -16.49 -13.17 -4.12
C SER A 297 -15.79 -12.05 -4.89
N LEU A 298 -15.35 -10.98 -4.20
CA LEU A 298 -14.56 -9.92 -4.83
C LEU A 298 -13.22 -10.45 -5.35
N ALA A 299 -12.50 -11.25 -4.56
CA ALA A 299 -11.23 -11.83 -4.98
C ALA A 299 -11.39 -12.71 -6.24
N GLU A 300 -12.44 -13.53 -6.29
CA GLU A 300 -12.78 -14.34 -7.47
C GLU A 300 -13.13 -13.47 -8.68
N LEU A 301 -13.89 -12.39 -8.49
CA LEU A 301 -14.18 -11.43 -9.57
C LEU A 301 -12.92 -10.73 -10.08
N ILE A 302 -12.01 -10.34 -9.21
CA ILE A 302 -10.73 -9.72 -9.58
C ILE A 302 -9.85 -10.68 -10.37
N LYS A 303 -9.78 -11.95 -9.95
CA LYS A 303 -9.07 -13.01 -10.65
C LYS A 303 -9.53 -13.16 -12.10
N ASP A 304 -10.84 -13.10 -12.34
CA ASP A 304 -11.45 -13.31 -13.65
C ASP A 304 -11.75 -11.99 -14.40
N ALA A 305 -11.32 -10.85 -13.84
CA ALA A 305 -11.59 -9.54 -14.43
C ALA A 305 -10.91 -9.36 -15.80
N PRO A 306 -11.62 -8.80 -16.81
CA PRO A 306 -11.01 -8.55 -18.11
C PRO A 306 -10.03 -7.37 -18.14
N GLY A 307 -10.12 -6.49 -17.14
CA GLY A 307 -9.31 -5.28 -17.01
C GLY A 307 -8.03 -5.51 -16.22
N TYR A 308 -7.06 -4.59 -16.36
CA TYR A 308 -5.83 -4.60 -15.57
C TYR A 308 -6.12 -4.35 -14.09
N THR A 309 -5.65 -5.23 -13.25
CA THR A 309 -5.91 -5.24 -11.81
C THR A 309 -4.68 -4.86 -11.00
N ILE A 310 -4.84 -3.88 -10.11
CA ILE A 310 -3.79 -3.52 -9.15
C ILE A 310 -4.35 -3.58 -7.73
N ALA A 311 -3.61 -4.24 -6.85
CA ALA A 311 -3.97 -4.35 -5.44
C ALA A 311 -2.86 -3.82 -4.53
N GLY A 312 -3.24 -3.26 -3.38
CA GLY A 312 -2.28 -2.80 -2.39
C GLY A 312 -2.89 -2.67 -1.00
N GLY A 313 -2.02 -2.72 0.01
CA GLY A 313 -2.40 -2.72 1.42
C GLY A 313 -2.33 -4.10 2.07
N GLY A 314 -1.94 -4.14 3.35
CA GLY A 314 -1.71 -5.40 4.08
C GLY A 314 -2.93 -6.31 4.10
N ASP A 315 -4.11 -5.76 4.42
CA ASP A 315 -5.36 -6.52 4.51
C ASP A 315 -5.81 -7.02 3.13
N THR A 316 -5.54 -6.26 2.06
CA THR A 316 -5.82 -6.69 0.68
C THR A 316 -4.96 -7.88 0.30
N ILE A 317 -3.65 -7.81 0.59
CA ILE A 317 -2.71 -8.91 0.33
C ILE A 317 -3.08 -10.13 1.15
N ALA A 318 -3.50 -9.96 2.40
CA ALA A 318 -3.98 -11.06 3.23
C ALA A 318 -5.24 -11.73 2.65
N ALA A 319 -6.19 -10.93 2.13
CA ALA A 319 -7.38 -11.44 1.46
C ALA A 319 -7.03 -12.18 0.15
N ILE A 320 -6.13 -11.63 -0.66
CA ILE A 320 -5.64 -12.30 -1.88
C ILE A 320 -5.05 -13.65 -1.51
N ASN A 321 -4.09 -13.70 -0.59
CA ASN A 321 -3.44 -14.96 -0.18
C ASN A 321 -4.39 -15.99 0.45
N LYS A 322 -5.54 -15.54 1.01
CA LYS A 322 -6.55 -16.44 1.58
C LYS A 322 -7.44 -17.07 0.51
N PHE A 323 -7.77 -16.36 -0.57
CA PHE A 323 -8.84 -16.76 -1.48
C PHE A 323 -8.41 -17.06 -2.91
N ILE A 324 -7.30 -16.48 -3.38
CA ILE A 324 -6.78 -16.67 -4.74
C ILE A 324 -5.25 -16.70 -4.71
N ASP A 325 -4.62 -17.09 -5.82
CA ASP A 325 -3.18 -16.94 -5.98
C ASP A 325 -2.81 -15.50 -6.31
N VAL A 326 -1.70 -15.02 -5.73
CA VAL A 326 -1.21 -13.65 -5.92
C VAL A 326 -0.94 -13.32 -7.40
N ASP A 327 -0.54 -14.33 -8.18
CA ASP A 327 -0.25 -14.21 -9.63
C ASP A 327 -1.53 -14.02 -10.48
N MET A 328 -2.72 -14.12 -9.87
CA MET A 328 -4.00 -13.83 -10.53
C MET A 328 -4.37 -12.35 -10.49
N VAL A 329 -3.55 -11.51 -9.87
CA VAL A 329 -3.67 -10.05 -9.87
C VAL A 329 -2.50 -9.50 -10.66
N ASP A 330 -2.74 -8.67 -11.68
CA ASP A 330 -1.68 -8.19 -12.59
C ASP A 330 -0.54 -7.47 -11.85
N TYR A 331 -0.88 -6.74 -10.79
CA TYR A 331 0.13 -6.14 -9.93
C TYR A 331 -0.31 -6.05 -8.46
N VAL A 332 0.51 -6.58 -7.56
CA VAL A 332 0.33 -6.45 -6.11
C VAL A 332 1.44 -5.57 -5.55
N SER A 333 1.07 -4.37 -5.10
CA SER A 333 2.02 -3.38 -4.58
C SER A 333 2.60 -3.81 -3.24
N THR A 334 3.91 -3.67 -3.08
CA THR A 334 4.61 -3.84 -1.80
C THR A 334 4.51 -2.61 -0.90
N GLY A 335 3.92 -1.51 -1.43
CA GLY A 335 4.03 -0.16 -0.92
C GLY A 335 3.18 0.18 0.30
N GLY A 336 2.09 -0.53 0.57
CA GLY A 336 1.21 -0.23 1.71
C GLY A 336 0.80 1.24 1.79
N GLY A 337 1.39 2.01 2.73
CA GLY A 337 1.14 3.44 2.87
C GLY A 337 1.55 4.27 1.66
N ALA A 338 2.68 3.95 1.04
CA ALA A 338 3.15 4.64 -0.16
C ALA A 338 2.20 4.45 -1.36
N PHE A 339 1.57 3.28 -1.47
CA PHE A 339 0.55 3.00 -2.46
C PHE A 339 -0.63 3.98 -2.37
N MET A 340 -1.20 4.16 -1.17
CA MET A 340 -2.31 5.10 -0.97
C MET A 340 -1.88 6.54 -1.22
N GLU A 341 -0.75 6.95 -0.63
CA GLU A 341 -0.26 8.31 -0.72
C GLU A 341 0.14 8.71 -2.15
N PHE A 342 0.58 7.74 -2.97
CA PHE A 342 0.82 7.97 -4.39
C PHE A 342 -0.45 8.44 -5.13
N PHE A 343 -1.59 7.78 -4.88
CA PHE A 343 -2.87 8.22 -5.45
C PHE A 343 -3.33 9.55 -4.85
N GLU A 344 -3.25 9.72 -3.52
CA GLU A 344 -3.65 10.96 -2.82
C GLU A 344 -2.88 12.19 -3.29
N LYS A 345 -1.62 12.03 -3.70
CA LYS A 345 -0.74 13.11 -4.17
C LYS A 345 -0.57 13.12 -5.69
N ASN A 346 -1.40 12.40 -6.42
CA ASN A 346 -1.34 12.31 -7.89
C ASN A 346 0.07 11.96 -8.40
N GLY A 347 0.71 11.00 -7.75
CA GLY A 347 2.05 10.52 -8.09
C GLY A 347 3.22 11.33 -7.50
N ASN A 348 2.96 12.46 -6.85
CA ASN A 348 4.01 13.33 -6.32
C ASN A 348 4.32 13.01 -4.85
N ILE A 349 5.13 11.98 -4.62
CA ILE A 349 5.59 11.56 -3.29
C ILE A 349 7.09 11.86 -3.09
N PRO A 350 7.57 12.02 -1.84
CA PRO A 350 8.92 12.51 -1.53
C PRO A 350 10.07 11.83 -2.27
N ALA A 351 10.04 10.51 -2.41
CA ALA A 351 11.11 9.81 -3.13
C ALA A 351 11.14 10.12 -4.63
N ILE A 352 9.97 10.29 -5.27
CA ILE A 352 9.88 10.66 -6.69
C ILE A 352 10.35 12.10 -6.88
N GLU A 353 9.94 13.01 -5.99
CA GLU A 353 10.42 14.39 -5.97
C GLU A 353 11.95 14.45 -5.90
N ALA A 354 12.56 13.68 -4.98
CA ALA A 354 14.00 13.65 -4.77
C ALA A 354 14.81 13.02 -5.91
N LEU A 355 14.24 12.03 -6.60
CA LEU A 355 14.90 11.36 -7.74
C LEU A 355 14.84 12.17 -9.04
N ASN A 356 14.02 13.20 -9.14
CA ASN A 356 13.56 13.87 -10.36
C ASN A 356 12.53 13.01 -11.15
N PRO A 357 11.32 13.55 -11.43
CA PRO A 357 10.25 12.82 -12.13
C PRO A 357 10.65 12.22 -13.49
N GLU A 358 11.62 12.82 -14.19
CA GLU A 358 12.11 12.35 -15.49
C GLU A 358 12.88 11.02 -15.42
N PHE A 359 13.49 10.69 -14.26
CA PHE A 359 14.21 9.41 -14.07
C PHE A 359 13.30 8.24 -13.68
N CYS A 360 12.03 8.53 -13.41
CA CYS A 360 11.01 7.52 -13.09
C CYS A 360 9.97 7.43 -14.22
N ALA A 361 10.22 8.07 -15.34
CA ALA A 361 9.37 8.05 -16.55
C ALA A 361 9.63 6.81 -17.41
#